data_f897c40d65ed5efc55467790a4e2b08f
#
_entry.id   f897c40d65ed5efc55467790a4e2b08f
#
_cell.length_a   1.000
_cell.length_b   1.000
_cell.length_c   1.000
_cell.angle_alpha   90.00
_cell.angle_beta   90.00
_cell.angle_gamma   90.00
#
_symmetry.space_group_name_H-M   'P 1'
#
loop_
_entity.id
_entity.type
_entity.pdbx_description
1 polymer ?
#
loop_
_entity_poly.entity_id
_entity_poly.type
_entity_poly.pdbx_seq_one_letter_code
_entity_poly.pdbx_strand_id
1 'polypeptide(L)'
;ANDEVTYDSNMQTKKFDVDVKVGEDGSYTVTENIKVKFVNPRHGIYRYIPYKGKVITSDKNGDQKKLLYYADFTLLSNDSKTDVDEDSDGNSQVLRFGSADYTVSKGNYRFTYQLIPKYQGDTYDYLYYNIFPTLWRNKIPEGSTFTIHFPKKTDLKGVNFYYGRYGESKYAKDVITLKYDEQKNQIQGTLKKTLPFKNGLTCYSDLGDG
;
A
#
# COMPACT_ATOMS: atom_id res chain seq x y z
N ALA A 1 6.79 -15.53 5.68
CA ALA A 1 8.08 -15.16 6.27
C ALA A 1 8.53 -13.78 5.80
N ASN A 2 7.67 -13.02 5.14
CA ASN A 2 8.05 -11.75 4.52
C ASN A 2 7.72 -10.53 5.36
N ASP A 3 7.38 -10.76 6.59
CA ASP A 3 7.06 -9.76 7.59
C ASP A 3 8.24 -9.42 8.50
N GLU A 4 9.44 -9.90 8.14
CA GLU A 4 10.66 -9.70 8.92
C GLU A 4 11.39 -8.42 8.57
N VAL A 5 10.68 -7.31 8.53
CA VAL A 5 11.34 -6.01 8.49
C VAL A 5 11.64 -5.56 9.91
N THR A 6 12.80 -4.95 10.09
CA THR A 6 13.23 -4.42 11.37
C THR A 6 12.72 -2.99 11.54
N TYR A 7 12.27 -2.67 12.75
CA TYR A 7 11.86 -1.31 13.07
C TYR A 7 13.05 -0.34 12.92
N ASP A 8 12.81 0.75 12.21
CA ASP A 8 13.81 1.79 11.96
C ASP A 8 13.67 2.91 13.00
N SER A 9 14.43 2.84 14.07
CA SER A 9 14.37 3.81 15.17
C SER A 9 15.01 5.15 14.85
N ASN A 10 15.76 5.25 13.76
CA ASN A 10 16.36 6.51 13.30
C ASN A 10 15.41 7.38 12.51
N MET A 11 14.21 6.90 12.28
CA MET A 11 13.23 7.55 11.41
C MET A 11 11.93 7.82 12.17
N GLN A 12 11.33 8.96 11.88
CA GLN A 12 9.95 9.26 12.27
C GLN A 12 9.16 9.53 11.02
N THR A 13 8.13 8.71 10.77
CA THR A 13 7.19 8.97 9.69
C THR A 13 6.31 10.15 10.07
N LYS A 14 6.30 11.19 9.25
CA LYS A 14 5.47 12.39 9.49
C LYS A 14 4.16 12.32 8.73
N LYS A 15 4.17 11.70 7.56
CA LYS A 15 2.96 11.47 6.77
C LYS A 15 3.21 10.38 5.74
N PHE A 16 2.18 9.62 5.43
CA PHE A 16 2.23 8.58 4.42
C PHE A 16 0.95 8.63 3.62
N ASP A 17 0.97 9.27 2.45
CA ASP A 17 -0.20 9.44 1.61
C ASP A 17 -0.13 8.52 0.40
N VAL A 18 -1.26 7.94 0.04
CA VAL A 18 -1.34 6.96 -1.04
C VAL A 18 -2.49 7.30 -1.98
N ASP A 19 -2.22 7.28 -3.28
CA ASP A 19 -3.23 7.39 -4.31
C ASP A 19 -3.21 6.12 -5.15
N VAL A 20 -4.36 5.45 -5.26
CA VAL A 20 -4.48 4.18 -5.97
C VAL A 20 -5.48 4.36 -7.11
N LYS A 21 -5.03 4.14 -8.34
CA LYS A 21 -5.91 4.07 -9.51
C LYS A 21 -6.06 2.62 -9.93
N VAL A 22 -7.28 2.12 -9.85
CA VAL A 22 -7.59 0.76 -10.28
C VAL A 22 -7.90 0.79 -11.77
N GLY A 23 -7.17 0.00 -12.54
CA GLY A 23 -7.39 -0.11 -13.99
C GLY A 23 -8.50 -1.11 -14.33
N GLU A 24 -9.07 -0.99 -15.54
CA GLU A 24 -10.08 -1.93 -16.02
C GLU A 24 -9.53 -3.36 -16.17
N ASP A 25 -8.22 -3.46 -16.37
CA ASP A 25 -7.50 -4.73 -16.47
C ASP A 25 -7.13 -5.33 -15.12
N GLY A 26 -7.56 -4.72 -14.00
CA GLY A 26 -7.20 -5.13 -12.65
C GLY A 26 -5.85 -4.64 -12.18
N SER A 27 -5.17 -3.80 -12.96
CA SER A 27 -3.91 -3.21 -12.55
C SER A 27 -4.11 -2.12 -11.52
N TYR A 28 -3.03 -1.82 -10.77
CA TYR A 28 -3.01 -0.73 -9.80
C TYR A 28 -1.90 0.23 -10.17
N THR A 29 -2.23 1.50 -10.34
CA THR A 29 -1.25 2.57 -10.49
C THR A 29 -1.25 3.36 -9.19
N VAL A 30 -0.13 3.35 -8.49
CA VAL A 30 -0.04 3.81 -7.12
C VAL A 30 0.98 4.93 -7.02
N THR A 31 0.56 6.05 -6.43
CA THR A 31 1.47 7.11 -6.05
C THR A 31 1.54 7.16 -4.53
N GLU A 32 2.76 7.05 -4.00
CA GLU A 32 3.02 7.21 -2.58
C GLU A 32 3.75 8.52 -2.36
N ASN A 33 3.42 9.22 -1.28
CA ASN A 33 4.13 10.41 -0.83
C ASN A 33 4.44 10.24 0.65
N ILE A 34 5.73 10.04 0.96
CA ILE A 34 6.17 9.68 2.30
C ILE A 34 7.07 10.80 2.84
N LYS A 35 6.65 11.41 3.95
CA LYS A 35 7.42 12.43 4.64
C LYS A 35 8.01 11.85 5.90
N VAL A 36 9.32 11.98 6.05
CA VAL A 36 10.05 11.45 7.20
C VAL A 36 11.01 12.48 7.76
N LYS A 37 11.34 12.30 9.03
CA LYS A 37 12.39 13.03 9.71
C LYS A 37 13.35 12.01 10.32
N PHE A 38 14.65 12.28 10.23
CA PHE A 38 15.67 11.39 10.78
C PHE A 38 16.20 11.94 12.09
N VAL A 39 16.43 11.05 13.05
CA VAL A 39 17.07 11.40 14.33
C VAL A 39 18.52 11.79 14.08
N ASN A 40 19.23 10.97 13.30
CA ASN A 40 20.57 11.26 12.81
C ASN A 40 20.54 11.33 11.29
N PRO A 41 21.26 12.28 10.65
CA PRO A 41 21.27 12.37 9.20
C PRO A 41 21.67 11.06 8.54
N ARG A 42 21.03 10.75 7.42
CA ARG A 42 21.28 9.52 6.64
C ARG A 42 21.00 9.76 5.18
N HIS A 43 21.28 8.78 4.33
CA HIS A 43 21.17 8.95 2.87
C HIS A 43 19.73 8.98 2.37
N GLY A 44 18.82 8.24 2.98
CA GLY A 44 17.43 8.19 2.53
C GLY A 44 16.65 7.03 3.15
N ILE A 45 15.70 6.48 2.39
CA ILE A 45 14.80 5.42 2.87
C ILE A 45 14.80 4.21 1.95
N TYR A 46 14.35 3.08 2.51
CA TYR A 46 14.02 1.88 1.77
C TYR A 46 12.52 1.69 1.77
N ARG A 47 11.96 1.30 0.62
CA ARG A 47 10.56 0.93 0.50
C ARG A 47 10.46 -0.46 -0.13
N TYR A 48 9.87 -1.40 0.61
CA TYR A 48 9.67 -2.77 0.17
C TYR A 48 8.24 -2.92 -0.31
N ILE A 49 8.04 -3.23 -1.60
CA ILE A 49 6.72 -3.39 -2.20
C ILE A 49 6.56 -4.84 -2.62
N PRO A 50 5.68 -5.62 -1.95
CA PRO A 50 5.49 -7.02 -2.29
C PRO A 50 4.91 -7.17 -3.69
N TYR A 51 5.49 -8.07 -4.48
CA TYR A 51 4.94 -8.47 -5.76
C TYR A 51 4.64 -9.97 -5.83
N LYS A 52 5.00 -10.71 -4.78
CA LYS A 52 4.79 -12.15 -4.70
C LYS A 52 4.49 -12.54 -3.26
N GLY A 53 3.49 -13.37 -3.07
CA GLY A 53 3.11 -13.82 -1.74
C GLY A 53 1.84 -14.64 -1.77
N LYS A 54 1.31 -14.91 -0.57
CA LYS A 54 0.05 -15.61 -0.39
C LYS A 54 -0.98 -14.63 0.14
N VAL A 55 -2.17 -14.65 -0.47
CA VAL A 55 -3.31 -13.88 -0.03
C VAL A 55 -4.33 -14.85 0.56
N ILE A 56 -4.81 -14.56 1.76
CA ILE A 56 -5.85 -15.35 2.40
C ILE A 56 -7.16 -14.58 2.24
N THR A 57 -8.11 -15.17 1.51
CA THR A 57 -9.43 -14.60 1.32
C THR A 57 -10.49 -15.56 1.87
N SER A 58 -11.69 -15.04 2.10
CA SER A 58 -12.84 -15.86 2.46
C SER A 58 -13.78 -15.95 1.26
N ASP A 59 -14.31 -17.14 1.00
CA ASP A 59 -15.31 -17.34 -0.05
C ASP A 59 -16.72 -16.98 0.48
N LYS A 60 -17.75 -17.19 -0.36
CA LYS A 60 -19.15 -16.88 0.01
C LYS A 60 -19.65 -17.68 1.21
N ASN A 61 -19.03 -18.80 1.51
CA ASN A 61 -19.41 -19.69 2.61
C ASN A 61 -18.58 -19.41 3.88
N GLY A 62 -17.69 -18.43 3.84
CA GLY A 62 -16.78 -18.12 4.94
C GLY A 62 -15.55 -19.01 5.00
N ASP A 63 -15.38 -19.92 4.03
CA ASP A 63 -14.20 -20.77 3.96
C ASP A 63 -12.99 -19.99 3.48
N GLN A 64 -11.86 -20.20 4.13
CA GLN A 64 -10.62 -19.52 3.78
C GLN A 64 -10.02 -20.13 2.52
N LYS A 65 -9.63 -19.25 1.59
CA LYS A 65 -8.88 -19.63 0.40
C LYS A 65 -7.50 -18.97 0.43
N LYS A 66 -6.48 -19.76 0.09
CA LYS A 66 -5.14 -19.25 -0.12
C LYS A 66 -4.93 -19.05 -1.61
N LEU A 67 -4.66 -17.81 -2.01
CA LEU A 67 -4.32 -17.46 -3.38
C LEU A 67 -2.86 -17.08 -3.45
N LEU A 68 -2.17 -17.62 -4.45
CA LEU A 68 -0.82 -17.15 -4.76
C LEU A 68 -0.93 -15.81 -5.46
N TYR A 69 -0.38 -14.79 -4.83
CA TYR A 69 -0.31 -13.45 -5.40
C TYR A 69 1.01 -13.33 -6.17
N TYR A 70 0.91 -12.89 -7.39
CA TYR A 70 2.06 -12.50 -8.20
C TYR A 70 1.66 -11.29 -9.04
N ALA A 71 2.53 -10.28 -9.08
CA ALA A 71 2.28 -9.09 -9.87
C ALA A 71 3.54 -8.68 -10.61
N ASP A 72 3.36 -8.12 -11.81
CA ASP A 72 4.45 -7.43 -12.48
C ASP A 72 4.55 -6.02 -11.90
N PHE A 73 5.73 -5.65 -11.46
CA PHE A 73 6.04 -4.34 -10.90
C PHE A 73 6.79 -3.48 -11.92
N THR A 74 6.37 -2.23 -12.07
CA THR A 74 7.08 -1.23 -12.86
C THR A 74 7.11 0.08 -12.10
N LEU A 75 8.29 0.64 -11.85
CA LEU A 75 8.43 1.99 -11.34
C LEU A 75 8.23 2.96 -12.51
N LEU A 76 7.17 3.77 -12.43
CA LEU A 76 6.81 4.69 -13.53
C LEU A 76 7.51 6.04 -13.40
N SER A 77 7.63 6.56 -12.19
CA SER A 77 8.28 7.87 -11.98
C SER A 77 8.79 8.01 -10.56
N ASN A 78 9.83 8.80 -10.42
CA ASN A 78 10.37 9.23 -9.14
C ASN A 78 10.34 10.77 -9.12
N ASP A 79 9.41 11.32 -8.34
CA ASP A 79 9.25 12.77 -8.18
C ASP A 79 9.90 13.28 -6.90
N SER A 80 10.75 12.47 -6.29
CA SER A 80 11.57 12.86 -5.15
C SER A 80 12.77 13.69 -5.65
N LYS A 81 13.32 14.50 -4.76
CA LYS A 81 14.53 15.28 -5.09
C LYS A 81 15.81 14.48 -4.87
N THR A 82 15.76 13.19 -5.16
CA THR A 82 16.89 12.28 -4.97
C THR A 82 16.78 11.10 -5.91
N ASP A 83 17.87 10.37 -6.05
CA ASP A 83 17.92 9.17 -6.90
C ASP A 83 17.18 8.01 -6.22
N VAL A 84 16.78 7.05 -7.05
CA VAL A 84 16.21 5.79 -6.59
C VAL A 84 16.94 4.65 -7.29
N ASP A 85 17.34 3.65 -6.50
CA ASP A 85 17.86 2.38 -7.02
C ASP A 85 16.83 1.28 -6.78
N GLU A 86 16.66 0.41 -7.76
CA GLU A 86 15.74 -0.71 -7.71
C GLU A 86 16.49 -2.02 -7.54
N ASP A 87 15.98 -2.88 -6.67
CA ASP A 87 16.47 -4.23 -6.47
C ASP A 87 15.29 -5.14 -6.16
N SER A 88 15.52 -6.43 -6.06
CA SER A 88 14.48 -7.40 -5.72
C SER A 88 15.04 -8.42 -4.73
N ASP A 89 14.26 -8.76 -3.71
CA ASP A 89 14.63 -9.83 -2.77
C ASP A 89 13.94 -11.17 -3.10
N GLY A 90 13.29 -11.26 -4.27
CA GLY A 90 12.53 -12.45 -4.70
C GLY A 90 11.07 -12.43 -4.34
N ASN A 91 10.63 -11.60 -3.40
CA ASN A 91 9.24 -11.45 -2.97
C ASN A 91 8.77 -10.00 -3.03
N SER A 92 9.69 -9.06 -2.87
CA SER A 92 9.39 -7.63 -2.89
C SER A 92 10.36 -6.91 -3.81
N GLN A 93 9.84 -5.87 -4.45
CA GLN A 93 10.68 -4.88 -5.09
C GLN A 93 11.19 -3.94 -4.00
N VAL A 94 12.50 -3.69 -4.00
CA VAL A 94 13.14 -2.84 -2.99
C VAL A 94 13.55 -1.54 -3.68
N LEU A 95 12.95 -0.44 -3.25
CA LEU A 95 13.29 0.89 -3.72
C LEU A 95 14.15 1.57 -2.67
N ARG A 96 15.37 1.96 -3.06
CA ARG A 96 16.28 2.71 -2.20
C ARG A 96 16.37 4.14 -2.69
N PHE A 97 15.82 5.06 -1.93
CA PHE A 97 15.86 6.48 -2.21
C PHE A 97 17.01 7.13 -1.47
N GLY A 98 17.81 7.90 -2.17
CA GLY A 98 18.91 8.64 -1.56
C GLY A 98 20.13 8.67 -2.47
N SER A 99 21.10 9.51 -2.09
CA SER A 99 22.40 9.60 -2.75
C SER A 99 23.50 9.19 -1.76
N ALA A 100 24.48 8.43 -2.24
CA ALA A 100 25.66 8.12 -1.44
C ALA A 100 26.53 9.36 -1.15
N ASP A 101 26.32 10.45 -1.90
CA ASP A 101 27.16 11.63 -1.85
C ASP A 101 26.81 12.60 -0.72
N TYR A 102 25.60 12.47 -0.13
CA TYR A 102 25.17 13.36 0.96
C TYR A 102 24.17 12.68 1.87
N THR A 103 24.02 13.25 3.07
CA THR A 103 23.01 12.83 4.04
C THR A 103 22.01 13.95 4.24
N VAL A 104 20.81 13.56 4.71
CA VAL A 104 19.71 14.49 4.96
C VAL A 104 19.11 14.23 6.34
N SER A 105 18.56 15.27 6.95
CA SER A 105 17.88 15.18 8.25
C SER A 105 16.37 14.98 8.11
N LYS A 106 15.83 15.15 6.91
CA LYS A 106 14.43 14.94 6.58
C LYS A 106 14.30 14.63 5.10
N GLY A 107 13.20 14.04 4.70
CA GLY A 107 12.94 13.75 3.28
C GLY A 107 11.46 13.73 2.97
N ASN A 108 11.16 14.00 1.71
CA ASN A 108 9.83 13.87 1.14
C ASN A 108 9.99 13.04 -0.13
N TYR A 109 9.50 11.80 -0.08
CA TYR A 109 9.68 10.82 -1.15
C TYR A 109 8.35 10.62 -1.85
N ARG A 110 8.28 11.00 -3.13
CA ARG A 110 7.10 10.86 -3.95
C ARG A 110 7.45 10.06 -5.19
N PHE A 111 6.71 8.99 -5.43
CA PHE A 111 6.97 8.09 -6.55
C PHE A 111 5.70 7.39 -6.97
N THR A 112 5.67 6.95 -8.23
CA THR A 112 4.53 6.26 -8.81
C THR A 112 5.00 4.94 -9.40
N TYR A 113 4.25 3.88 -9.11
CA TYR A 113 4.53 2.55 -9.65
C TYR A 113 3.24 1.88 -10.09
N GLN A 114 3.39 0.83 -10.88
CA GLN A 114 2.28 0.02 -11.36
C GLN A 114 2.49 -1.43 -10.95
N LEU A 115 1.42 -2.04 -10.47
CA LEU A 115 1.34 -3.46 -10.21
C LEU A 115 0.27 -4.06 -11.12
N ILE A 116 0.65 -5.08 -11.89
CA ILE A 116 -0.28 -5.82 -12.73
C ILE A 116 -0.39 -7.22 -12.14
N PRO A 117 -1.44 -7.49 -11.33
CA PRO A 117 -1.61 -8.79 -10.71
C PRO A 117 -1.85 -9.87 -11.75
N LYS A 118 -1.24 -11.04 -11.51
CA LYS A 118 -1.46 -12.25 -12.28
C LYS A 118 -1.90 -13.33 -11.31
N TYR A 119 -3.20 -13.54 -11.21
CA TYR A 119 -3.74 -14.59 -10.36
C TYR A 119 -3.81 -15.88 -11.16
N GLN A 120 -3.48 -17.00 -10.51
CA GLN A 120 -3.75 -18.30 -11.07
C GLN A 120 -5.25 -18.61 -10.86
N GLY A 121 -6.02 -18.67 -11.97
CA GLY A 121 -7.45 -18.91 -11.95
C GLY A 121 -8.25 -17.73 -12.49
N ASP A 122 -9.54 -17.94 -12.63
CA ASP A 122 -10.43 -17.13 -13.47
C ASP A 122 -10.93 -15.83 -12.86
N THR A 123 -10.33 -15.30 -11.80
CA THR A 123 -11.05 -14.28 -11.08
C THR A 123 -10.29 -12.99 -10.88
N TYR A 124 -10.58 -12.06 -11.77
CA TYR A 124 -10.33 -10.65 -11.58
C TYR A 124 -11.53 -9.92 -10.94
N ASP A 125 -12.46 -10.67 -10.34
CA ASP A 125 -13.73 -10.12 -9.89
C ASP A 125 -13.66 -9.55 -8.48
N TYR A 126 -12.47 -9.33 -7.95
CA TYR A 126 -12.34 -8.71 -6.64
C TYR A 126 -11.18 -7.71 -6.60
N LEU A 127 -11.39 -6.69 -5.79
CA LEU A 127 -10.36 -5.73 -5.41
C LEU A 127 -9.69 -6.25 -4.13
N TYR A 128 -8.39 -6.33 -4.12
CA TYR A 128 -7.60 -6.58 -2.92
C TYR A 128 -6.32 -5.75 -3.01
N TYR A 129 -6.14 -4.82 -2.09
CA TYR A 129 -4.94 -3.99 -2.11
C TYR A 129 -4.53 -3.57 -0.70
N ASN A 130 -3.23 -3.69 -0.43
CA ASN A 130 -2.62 -3.18 0.80
C ASN A 130 -2.30 -1.70 0.61
N ILE A 131 -3.19 -0.83 1.08
CA ILE A 131 -3.06 0.62 0.93
C ILE A 131 -1.88 1.14 1.76
N PHE A 132 -1.90 0.82 3.06
CA PHE A 132 -0.76 1.09 3.93
C PHE A 132 -0.06 -0.23 4.22
N PRO A 133 1.25 -0.29 3.96
CA PRO A 133 1.97 -1.55 3.97
C PRO A 133 2.36 -2.01 5.38
N THR A 134 2.32 -3.33 5.59
CA THR A 134 2.89 -3.93 6.80
C THR A 134 4.41 -3.94 6.78
N LEU A 135 5.02 -3.79 5.60
CA LEU A 135 6.47 -3.81 5.42
C LEU A 135 7.14 -2.46 5.59
N TRP A 136 6.38 -1.40 5.85
CA TRP A 136 6.97 -0.12 6.19
C TRP A 136 7.67 -0.23 7.56
N ARG A 137 8.90 0.23 7.63
CA ARG A 137 9.77 -0.01 8.79
C ARG A 137 9.56 0.96 9.94
N ASN A 138 8.41 1.60 9.98
CA ASN A 138 8.07 2.59 10.99
C ASN A 138 6.54 2.66 11.10
N LYS A 139 6.04 3.48 12.01
CA LYS A 139 4.60 3.73 12.14
C LYS A 139 4.07 4.47 10.92
N ILE A 140 2.78 4.37 10.69
CA ILE A 140 2.04 5.19 9.73
C ILE A 140 1.14 6.12 10.53
N PRO A 141 1.42 7.43 10.57
CA PRO A 141 0.81 8.32 11.55
C PRO A 141 -0.64 8.67 11.22
N GLU A 142 -1.39 9.00 12.26
CA GLU A 142 -2.72 9.59 12.09
C GLU A 142 -2.63 10.82 11.19
N GLY A 143 -3.67 11.08 10.42
CA GLY A 143 -3.68 12.14 9.43
C GLY A 143 -3.17 11.72 8.05
N SER A 144 -2.54 10.55 7.93
CA SER A 144 -2.16 10.00 6.64
C SER A 144 -3.42 9.66 5.84
N THR A 145 -3.40 9.92 4.54
CA THR A 145 -4.58 9.84 3.68
C THR A 145 -4.40 8.83 2.56
N PHE A 146 -5.51 8.39 2.02
CA PHE A 146 -5.49 7.61 0.80
C PHE A 146 -6.70 7.98 -0.08
N THR A 147 -6.54 7.77 -1.38
CA THR A 147 -7.62 7.91 -2.36
C THR A 147 -7.58 6.70 -3.28
N ILE A 148 -8.74 6.10 -3.53
CA ILE A 148 -8.88 4.99 -4.46
C ILE A 148 -9.81 5.45 -5.58
N HIS A 149 -9.32 5.36 -6.82
CA HIS A 149 -10.08 5.69 -8.03
C HIS A 149 -10.47 4.41 -8.74
N PHE A 150 -11.75 4.24 -9.01
CA PHE A 150 -12.27 3.05 -9.71
C PHE A 150 -12.49 3.36 -11.19
N PRO A 151 -12.26 2.38 -12.09
CA PRO A 151 -12.33 2.62 -13.53
C PRO A 151 -13.76 2.70 -14.07
N LYS A 152 -14.72 2.18 -13.30
CA LYS A 152 -16.13 2.13 -13.67
C LYS A 152 -16.99 2.31 -12.44
N LYS A 153 -18.28 2.56 -12.66
CA LYS A 153 -19.21 2.73 -11.55
C LYS A 153 -19.16 1.50 -10.64
N THR A 154 -18.83 1.74 -9.39
CA THR A 154 -18.62 0.71 -8.37
C THR A 154 -19.53 1.03 -7.17
N ASP A 155 -20.01 -0.02 -6.50
CA ASP A 155 -20.66 0.15 -5.21
C ASP A 155 -19.58 0.51 -4.18
N LEU A 156 -19.35 1.80 -3.99
CA LEU A 156 -18.28 2.30 -3.14
C LEU A 156 -18.44 1.85 -1.69
N LYS A 157 -19.70 1.77 -1.21
CA LYS A 157 -19.97 1.37 0.16
C LYS A 157 -19.81 -0.13 0.37
N GLY A 158 -19.72 -0.90 -0.70
CA GLY A 158 -19.43 -2.32 -0.65
C GLY A 158 -17.94 -2.64 -0.49
N VAL A 159 -17.07 -1.63 -0.52
CA VAL A 159 -15.64 -1.82 -0.29
C VAL A 159 -15.38 -1.86 1.20
N ASN A 160 -14.74 -2.92 1.68
CA ASN A 160 -14.41 -3.11 3.09
C ASN A 160 -12.95 -2.80 3.35
N PHE A 161 -12.68 -2.30 4.55
CA PHE A 161 -11.33 -1.95 4.97
C PHE A 161 -10.97 -2.71 6.24
N TYR A 162 -9.77 -3.27 6.24
CA TYR A 162 -9.25 -4.08 7.34
C TYR A 162 -7.87 -3.57 7.72
N TYR A 163 -7.53 -3.66 9.00
CA TYR A 163 -6.21 -3.30 9.48
C TYR A 163 -5.65 -4.39 10.38
N GLY A 164 -4.36 -4.30 10.65
CA GLY A 164 -3.67 -5.20 11.54
C GLY A 164 -2.34 -5.65 10.98
N ARG A 165 -1.76 -6.64 11.65
CA ARG A 165 -0.52 -7.30 11.22
C ARG A 165 -0.83 -8.27 10.08
N TYR A 166 0.22 -8.71 9.40
CA TYR A 166 0.08 -9.74 8.37
C TYR A 166 -0.71 -10.93 8.92
N GLY A 167 -1.77 -11.30 8.20
CA GLY A 167 -2.66 -12.38 8.59
C GLY A 167 -3.80 -11.99 9.52
N GLU A 168 -3.82 -10.76 10.03
CA GLU A 168 -4.94 -10.22 10.77
C GLU A 168 -5.89 -9.44 9.86
N SER A 169 -7.18 -9.47 10.18
CA SER A 169 -8.21 -8.76 9.41
C SER A 169 -9.23 -8.15 10.37
N LYS A 170 -8.85 -7.07 11.01
CA LYS A 170 -9.74 -6.30 11.90
C LYS A 170 -10.45 -5.24 11.08
N TYR A 171 -11.76 -5.07 11.29
CA TYR A 171 -12.49 -3.99 10.60
C TYR A 171 -11.92 -2.63 10.97
N ALA A 172 -11.64 -1.81 9.95
CA ALA A 172 -10.94 -0.55 10.11
C ALA A 172 -11.85 0.63 10.47
N LYS A 173 -13.13 0.38 10.69
CA LYS A 173 -14.16 1.39 10.99
C LYS A 173 -13.74 2.39 12.07
N ASP A 174 -13.02 1.93 13.09
CA ASP A 174 -12.62 2.79 14.21
C ASP A 174 -11.26 3.45 14.00
N VAL A 175 -10.54 3.11 12.93
CA VAL A 175 -9.20 3.65 12.69
C VAL A 175 -9.14 4.58 11.47
N ILE A 176 -10.19 4.61 10.67
CA ILE A 176 -10.25 5.47 9.48
C ILE A 176 -11.56 6.24 9.41
N THR A 177 -11.54 7.39 8.73
CA THR A 177 -12.73 8.06 8.22
C THR A 177 -12.77 7.89 6.72
N LEU A 178 -13.97 7.74 6.16
CA LEU A 178 -14.17 7.54 4.74
C LEU A 178 -15.07 8.63 4.16
N LYS A 179 -14.76 9.05 2.95
CA LYS A 179 -15.58 9.96 2.17
C LYS A 179 -15.75 9.36 0.78
N TYR A 180 -17.00 9.25 0.35
CA TYR A 180 -17.36 8.66 -0.93
C TYR A 180 -17.72 9.76 -1.92
N ASP A 181 -17.16 9.68 -3.14
CA ASP A 181 -17.50 10.58 -4.24
C ASP A 181 -18.01 9.73 -5.40
N GLU A 182 -19.33 9.63 -5.51
CA GLU A 182 -19.95 8.79 -6.53
C GLU A 182 -19.83 9.36 -7.94
N GLN A 183 -19.71 10.69 -8.06
CA GLN A 183 -19.51 11.31 -9.37
C GLN A 183 -18.14 11.02 -9.94
N LYS A 184 -17.11 11.06 -9.09
CA LYS A 184 -15.75 10.74 -9.48
C LYS A 184 -15.42 9.27 -9.33
N ASN A 185 -16.34 8.49 -8.79
CA ASN A 185 -16.17 7.06 -8.58
C ASN A 185 -14.91 6.76 -7.74
N GLN A 186 -14.79 7.44 -6.60
CA GLN A 186 -13.62 7.36 -5.75
C GLN A 186 -13.98 7.33 -4.26
N ILE A 187 -13.07 6.76 -3.48
CA ILE A 187 -13.12 6.74 -2.01
C ILE A 187 -11.90 7.48 -1.50
N GLN A 188 -12.11 8.40 -0.57
CA GLN A 188 -11.03 9.05 0.17
C GLN A 188 -11.09 8.60 1.62
N GLY A 189 -9.93 8.37 2.20
CA GLY A 189 -9.83 7.96 3.59
C GLY A 189 -8.73 8.69 4.32
N THR A 190 -8.88 8.78 5.65
CA THR A 190 -7.89 9.39 6.53
C THR A 190 -7.74 8.51 7.77
N LEU A 191 -6.51 8.28 8.20
CA LEU A 191 -6.24 7.58 9.45
C LEU A 191 -6.64 8.47 10.63
N LYS A 192 -7.58 7.98 11.46
CA LYS A 192 -7.94 8.62 12.72
C LYS A 192 -6.96 8.27 13.83
N LYS A 193 -6.25 7.17 13.67
CA LYS A 193 -5.28 6.66 14.64
C LYS A 193 -4.03 6.23 13.92
N THR A 194 -2.89 6.39 14.59
CA THR A 194 -1.62 5.90 14.07
C THR A 194 -1.65 4.39 13.98
N LEU A 195 -1.20 3.85 12.85
CA LEU A 195 -0.95 2.43 12.68
C LEU A 195 0.45 2.13 13.24
N PRO A 196 0.57 1.29 14.26
CA PRO A 196 1.88 0.94 14.80
C PRO A 196 2.71 0.15 13.77
N PHE A 197 4.00 0.07 14.03
CA PHE A 197 4.89 -0.76 13.22
C PHE A 197 4.30 -2.15 12.98
N LYS A 198 4.43 -2.65 11.76
CA LYS A 198 3.90 -3.94 11.24
C LYS A 198 2.39 -3.98 11.04
N ASN A 199 1.68 -2.90 11.32
CA ASN A 199 0.24 -2.84 11.05
C ASN A 199 -0.01 -2.11 9.74
N GLY A 200 -0.84 -2.69 8.89
CA GLY A 200 -1.21 -2.12 7.60
C GLY A 200 -2.71 -1.95 7.47
N LEU A 201 -3.12 -1.35 6.36
CA LEU A 201 -4.52 -1.17 6.00
C LEU A 201 -4.75 -1.78 4.62
N THR A 202 -5.76 -2.64 4.54
CA THR A 202 -6.13 -3.34 3.30
C THR A 202 -7.55 -3.01 2.92
N CYS A 203 -7.81 -2.82 1.63
CA CYS A 203 -9.16 -2.76 1.10
C CYS A 203 -9.49 -4.05 0.36
N TYR A 204 -10.74 -4.46 0.45
CA TYR A 204 -11.26 -5.63 -0.22
C TYR A 204 -12.68 -5.36 -0.71
N SER A 205 -12.95 -5.77 -1.92
CA SER A 205 -14.31 -5.78 -2.45
C SER A 205 -14.47 -6.92 -3.43
N ASP A 206 -15.60 -7.62 -3.31
CA ASP A 206 -16.04 -8.55 -4.34
C ASP A 206 -16.76 -7.72 -5.40
N LEU A 207 -16.10 -7.51 -6.54
CA LEU A 207 -16.65 -6.69 -7.62
C LEU A 207 -17.78 -7.42 -8.38
N GLY A 208 -17.96 -8.72 -8.14
CA GLY A 208 -19.01 -9.53 -8.73
C GLY A 208 -18.97 -9.56 -10.26
N ASP A 209 -20.07 -9.97 -10.86
CA ASP A 209 -20.23 -10.06 -12.32
C ASP A 209 -20.62 -8.71 -12.95
N GLY A 210 -20.43 -7.63 -12.25
CA GLY A 210 -20.86 -6.33 -12.73
C GLY A 210 -19.75 -5.40 -13.09
#